data_b3550b3f6d6d5606185435f889708cac
#
_entry.id   b3550b3f6d6d5606185435f889708cac
#
_cell.length_a   1.000
_cell.length_b   1.000
_cell.length_c   1.000
_cell.angle_alpha   90.00
_cell.angle_beta   90.00
_cell.angle_gamma   90.00
#
_symmetry.space_group_name_H-M   'P 1'
#
loop_
_entity.id
_entity.type
_entity.pdbx_description
1 polymer ?
#
loop_
_entity_poly.entity_id
_entity_poly.type
_entity_poly.pdbx_seq_one_letter_code
_entity_poly.pdbx_strand_id
1 'polypeptide(L)'
;MAQKLHITTSPHVHCGDTIERNMRWVVWALMPALIVSFFVFGVGALIVTATSVLSCLFFEWFITRFILKRPSTLGDLSATITGILLAFNLPSNIPLFMIVVGALVAIGIGKMAFGGLGNNPFNPALVGRVFLLISFPAKMTSWPVPAGIAASYIDAETGATPLNLIGQIAGGNTAAADQLPSLGNLFIGNTGGCIGEVSALVLLIGLVVLLCAKVITWHIPVSILSTVAVLTGLMWLINPVLYVNPLYHLCSGGLMLGAIFMATDYVTSPMTPKGMVWYGIGIGFLTVIIRYFGSYPEGMSFAILIMNAVVPLINNWCKPKRFGEAAK
;
A
#
# COMPACT_ATOMS: atom_id res chain seq x y z
N MET A 1 -28.84 -21.30 39.65
CA MET A 1 -27.45 -21.55 40.11
C MET A 1 -26.51 -20.69 39.31
N ALA A 2 -25.78 -19.78 39.96
CA ALA A 2 -24.80 -18.93 39.30
C ALA A 2 -23.65 -19.84 38.83
N GLN A 3 -23.39 -19.91 37.53
CA GLN A 3 -22.20 -20.59 36.99
C GLN A 3 -20.95 -19.88 37.53
N LYS A 4 -20.15 -20.60 38.30
CA LYS A 4 -18.84 -20.11 38.73
C LYS A 4 -17.91 -20.06 37.52
N LEU A 5 -17.58 -18.85 37.08
CA LEU A 5 -16.55 -18.65 36.05
C LEU A 5 -15.16 -18.90 36.65
N HIS A 6 -14.43 -19.87 36.12
CA HIS A 6 -13.02 -20.08 36.45
C HIS A 6 -12.16 -19.14 35.63
N ILE A 7 -11.48 -18.20 36.28
CA ILE A 7 -10.48 -17.34 35.65
C ILE A 7 -9.13 -18.01 35.88
N THR A 8 -8.50 -18.50 34.80
CA THR A 8 -7.12 -18.98 34.82
C THR A 8 -6.22 -17.90 34.18
N THR A 9 -4.94 -17.91 34.53
CA THR A 9 -3.93 -17.14 33.79
C THR A 9 -4.01 -17.49 32.32
N SER A 10 -3.85 -16.49 31.43
CA SER A 10 -3.96 -16.66 29.97
C SER A 10 -3.23 -17.91 29.52
N PRO A 11 -3.93 -18.90 28.91
CA PRO A 11 -3.25 -20.07 28.38
C PRO A 11 -2.36 -19.60 27.22
N HIS A 12 -1.08 -19.94 27.28
CA HIS A 12 -0.15 -19.77 26.17
C HIS A 12 -0.47 -20.84 25.11
N VAL A 13 -1.48 -20.59 24.29
CA VAL A 13 -1.82 -21.46 23.15
C VAL A 13 -0.84 -21.14 22.03
N HIS A 14 0.09 -22.04 21.81
CA HIS A 14 0.98 -21.97 20.66
C HIS A 14 0.26 -22.60 19.45
N CYS A 15 -0.29 -21.76 18.58
CA CYS A 15 -0.64 -22.20 17.23
C CYS A 15 0.64 -22.16 16.37
N GLY A 16 0.71 -23.01 15.33
CA GLY A 16 1.89 -23.08 14.45
C GLY A 16 2.13 -21.82 13.58
N ASP A 17 1.41 -20.74 13.85
CA ASP A 17 1.53 -19.46 13.13
C ASP A 17 2.60 -18.59 13.79
N THR A 18 3.68 -18.36 13.05
CA THR A 18 4.77 -17.46 13.45
C THR A 18 4.73 -16.17 12.60
N ILE A 19 5.28 -15.07 13.16
CA ILE A 19 5.44 -13.82 12.44
C ILE A 19 6.18 -14.06 11.12
N GLU A 20 7.27 -14.81 11.16
CA GLU A 20 8.07 -15.13 9.98
C GLU A 20 7.29 -15.88 8.91
N ARG A 21 6.42 -16.82 9.28
CA ARG A 21 5.57 -17.55 8.35
C ARG A 21 4.59 -16.63 7.64
N ASN A 22 3.92 -15.74 8.38
CA ASN A 22 2.98 -14.79 7.81
C ASN A 22 3.69 -13.78 6.90
N MET A 23 4.85 -13.26 7.29
CA MET A 23 5.65 -12.37 6.45
C MET A 23 6.14 -13.06 5.18
N ARG A 24 6.52 -14.34 5.22
CA ARG A 24 6.85 -15.11 4.01
C ARG A 24 5.66 -15.18 3.04
N TRP A 25 4.44 -15.39 3.51
CA TRP A 25 3.27 -15.39 2.65
C TRP A 25 3.05 -14.04 1.96
N VAL A 26 3.30 -12.93 2.67
CA VAL A 26 3.23 -11.60 2.06
C VAL A 26 4.29 -11.43 0.96
N VAL A 27 5.53 -11.87 1.21
CA VAL A 27 6.59 -11.84 0.18
C VAL A 27 6.19 -12.68 -1.03
N TRP A 28 5.70 -13.91 -0.84
CA TRP A 28 5.24 -14.77 -1.94
C TRP A 28 4.08 -14.15 -2.72
N ALA A 29 3.14 -13.46 -2.05
CA ALA A 29 2.02 -12.78 -2.69
C ALA A 29 2.47 -11.54 -3.50
N LEU A 30 3.61 -10.91 -3.17
CA LEU A 30 4.19 -9.79 -3.90
C LEU A 30 5.07 -10.23 -5.10
N MET A 31 5.59 -11.48 -5.10
CA MET A 31 6.50 -11.97 -6.15
C MET A 31 5.90 -11.90 -7.56
N PRO A 32 4.63 -12.29 -7.81
CA PRO A 32 4.04 -12.17 -9.14
C PRO A 32 4.05 -10.72 -9.65
N ALA A 33 3.76 -9.75 -8.78
CA ALA A 33 3.79 -8.33 -9.15
C ALA A 33 5.22 -7.86 -9.47
N LEU A 34 6.24 -8.33 -8.76
CA LEU A 34 7.64 -8.06 -9.06
C LEU A 34 8.07 -8.64 -10.43
N ILE A 35 7.63 -9.86 -10.73
CA ILE A 35 7.92 -10.51 -12.02
C ILE A 35 7.29 -9.71 -13.16
N VAL A 36 6.01 -9.34 -13.05
CA VAL A 36 5.33 -8.56 -14.10
C VAL A 36 5.96 -7.17 -14.24
N SER A 37 6.34 -6.51 -13.15
CA SER A 37 7.01 -5.21 -13.21
C SER A 37 8.37 -5.28 -13.93
N PHE A 38 9.10 -6.39 -13.79
CA PHE A 38 10.32 -6.63 -14.55
C PHE A 38 10.05 -6.74 -16.07
N PHE A 39 8.99 -7.43 -16.47
CA PHE A 39 8.63 -7.54 -17.89
C PHE A 39 8.18 -6.20 -18.49
N VAL A 40 7.60 -5.30 -17.68
CA VAL A 40 7.07 -4.00 -18.12
C VAL A 40 8.14 -2.91 -18.11
N PHE A 41 8.90 -2.80 -17.02
CA PHE A 41 9.89 -1.74 -16.80
C PHE A 41 11.35 -2.21 -16.90
N GLY A 42 11.58 -3.47 -17.25
CA GLY A 42 12.91 -4.01 -17.46
C GLY A 42 13.80 -4.02 -16.21
N VAL A 43 15.10 -3.86 -16.45
CA VAL A 43 16.13 -3.93 -15.40
C VAL A 43 15.98 -2.83 -14.34
N GLY A 44 15.37 -1.67 -14.69
CA GLY A 44 15.13 -0.57 -13.77
C GLY A 44 14.31 -0.99 -12.54
N ALA A 45 13.26 -1.79 -12.75
CA ALA A 45 12.43 -2.31 -11.64
C ALA A 45 13.24 -3.19 -10.67
N LEU A 46 14.15 -4.04 -11.18
CA LEU A 46 15.02 -4.88 -10.35
C LEU A 46 16.03 -4.05 -9.57
N ILE A 47 16.69 -3.07 -10.23
CA ILE A 47 17.67 -2.19 -9.57
C ILE A 47 17.02 -1.43 -8.43
N VAL A 48 15.87 -0.80 -8.66
CA VAL A 48 15.13 -0.03 -7.65
C VAL A 48 14.69 -0.94 -6.49
N THR A 49 14.14 -2.11 -6.80
CA THR A 49 13.68 -3.05 -5.76
C THR A 49 14.84 -3.61 -4.94
N ALA A 50 15.91 -4.03 -5.59
CA ALA A 50 17.11 -4.54 -4.91
C ALA A 50 17.74 -3.46 -4.01
N THR A 51 17.90 -2.24 -4.53
CA THR A 51 18.46 -1.11 -3.76
C THR A 51 17.59 -0.78 -2.56
N SER A 52 16.26 -0.75 -2.72
CA SER A 52 15.34 -0.46 -1.63
C SER A 52 15.39 -1.54 -0.54
N VAL A 53 15.34 -2.82 -0.92
CA VAL A 53 15.40 -3.93 0.04
C VAL A 53 16.74 -3.95 0.77
N LEU A 54 17.86 -3.84 0.05
CA LEU A 54 19.19 -3.83 0.66
C LEU A 54 19.38 -2.64 1.60
N SER A 55 18.91 -1.45 1.22
CA SER A 55 18.96 -0.26 2.07
C SER A 55 18.11 -0.42 3.33
N CYS A 56 16.90 -0.96 3.22
CA CYS A 56 16.05 -1.22 4.39
C CYS A 56 16.68 -2.24 5.35
N LEU A 57 17.23 -3.34 4.82
CA LEU A 57 17.95 -4.33 5.62
C LEU A 57 19.18 -3.74 6.30
N PHE A 58 19.96 -2.94 5.58
CA PHE A 58 21.14 -2.27 6.12
C PHE A 58 20.78 -1.32 7.27
N PHE A 59 19.77 -0.44 7.07
CA PHE A 59 19.37 0.50 8.12
C PHE A 59 18.76 -0.19 9.33
N GLU A 60 17.98 -1.25 9.15
CA GLU A 60 17.46 -2.03 10.27
C GLU A 60 18.58 -2.70 11.05
N TRP A 61 19.53 -3.36 10.37
CA TRP A 61 20.70 -3.94 11.01
C TRP A 61 21.55 -2.90 11.73
N PHE A 62 21.83 -1.76 11.07
CA PHE A 62 22.65 -0.70 11.64
C PHE A 62 22.02 -0.11 12.90
N ILE A 63 20.74 0.24 12.84
CA ILE A 63 20.02 0.85 13.97
C ILE A 63 19.90 -0.14 15.12
N THR A 64 19.51 -1.39 14.86
CA THR A 64 19.36 -2.39 15.91
C THR A 64 20.68 -2.72 16.57
N ARG A 65 21.76 -2.86 15.80
CA ARG A 65 23.07 -3.29 16.32
C ARG A 65 23.82 -2.17 17.02
N PHE A 66 23.89 -0.96 16.41
CA PHE A 66 24.76 0.13 16.89
C PHE A 66 24.02 1.14 17.75
N ILE A 67 22.77 1.47 17.44
CA ILE A 67 22.01 2.50 18.18
C ILE A 67 21.26 1.86 19.35
N LEU A 68 20.42 0.85 19.06
CA LEU A 68 19.58 0.20 20.09
C LEU A 68 20.30 -0.88 20.88
N LYS A 69 21.44 -1.39 20.40
CA LYS A 69 22.25 -2.46 21.01
C LYS A 69 21.41 -3.70 21.36
N ARG A 70 20.49 -4.07 20.48
CA ARG A 70 19.60 -5.24 20.60
C ARG A 70 20.02 -6.34 19.62
N PRO A 71 19.56 -7.58 19.80
CA PRO A 71 19.76 -8.64 18.81
C PRO A 71 19.09 -8.25 17.49
N SER A 72 19.66 -8.76 16.39
CA SER A 72 19.15 -8.46 15.03
C SER A 72 17.72 -8.99 14.84
N THR A 73 16.86 -8.18 14.25
CA THR A 73 15.45 -8.49 13.90
C THR A 73 15.28 -8.87 12.44
N LEU A 74 16.35 -8.95 11.65
CA LEU A 74 16.31 -9.22 10.20
C LEU A 74 15.59 -10.53 9.82
N GLY A 75 15.56 -11.51 10.74
CA GLY A 75 14.91 -12.80 10.51
C GLY A 75 13.39 -12.74 10.39
N ASP A 76 12.74 -11.66 10.84
CA ASP A 76 11.29 -11.48 10.77
C ASP A 76 10.77 -11.07 9.37
N LEU A 77 11.67 -10.79 8.42
CA LEU A 77 11.39 -10.35 7.04
C LEU A 77 10.63 -9.01 6.91
N SER A 78 10.37 -8.32 8.00
CA SER A 78 9.60 -7.06 7.98
C SER A 78 10.32 -5.93 7.22
N ALA A 79 11.66 -5.83 7.34
CA ALA A 79 12.45 -4.88 6.55
C ALA A 79 12.42 -5.20 5.06
N THR A 80 12.43 -6.49 4.71
CA THR A 80 12.32 -6.95 3.31
C THR A 80 10.99 -6.51 2.71
N ILE A 81 9.87 -6.73 3.43
CA ILE A 81 8.54 -6.30 2.98
C ILE A 81 8.48 -4.79 2.87
N THR A 82 8.99 -4.05 3.86
CA THR A 82 9.04 -2.58 3.80
C THR A 82 9.82 -2.10 2.58
N GLY A 83 10.95 -2.74 2.27
CA GLY A 83 11.76 -2.43 1.09
C GLY A 83 11.05 -2.72 -0.23
N ILE A 84 10.35 -3.87 -0.36
CA ILE A 84 9.58 -4.21 -1.56
C ILE A 84 8.40 -3.23 -1.73
N LEU A 85 7.63 -2.97 -0.67
CA LEU A 85 6.50 -2.06 -0.72
C LEU A 85 6.93 -0.61 -1.00
N LEU A 86 8.07 -0.17 -0.46
CA LEU A 86 8.64 1.14 -0.79
C LEU A 86 8.99 1.20 -2.27
N ALA A 87 9.73 0.21 -2.80
CA ALA A 87 10.11 0.13 -4.21
C ALA A 87 8.89 0.14 -5.14
N PHE A 88 7.83 -0.59 -4.78
CA PHE A 88 6.60 -0.65 -5.56
C PHE A 88 5.87 0.69 -5.66
N ASN A 89 6.13 1.61 -4.74
CA ASN A 89 5.59 2.97 -4.77
C ASN A 89 6.52 3.98 -5.45
N LEU A 90 7.64 3.55 -6.02
CA LEU A 90 8.60 4.42 -6.68
C LEU A 90 8.54 4.22 -8.20
N PRO A 91 8.91 5.26 -8.99
CA PRO A 91 9.14 5.11 -10.42
C PRO A 91 10.42 4.29 -10.68
N SER A 92 10.45 3.55 -11.80
CA SER A 92 11.59 2.68 -12.14
C SER A 92 12.87 3.40 -12.53
N ASN A 93 12.81 4.72 -12.78
CA ASN A 93 13.94 5.58 -13.16
C ASN A 93 14.42 6.51 -12.04
N ILE A 94 13.99 6.28 -10.79
CA ILE A 94 14.35 7.13 -9.64
C ILE A 94 15.84 7.02 -9.30
N PRO A 95 16.55 8.13 -9.02
CA PRO A 95 17.95 8.09 -8.59
C PRO A 95 18.17 7.26 -7.32
N LEU A 96 19.22 6.42 -7.32
CA LEU A 96 19.47 5.47 -6.22
C LEU A 96 19.62 6.13 -4.84
N PHE A 97 20.22 7.33 -4.77
CA PHE A 97 20.38 8.04 -3.51
C PHE A 97 19.03 8.37 -2.85
N MET A 98 18.00 8.69 -3.65
CA MET A 98 16.67 8.95 -3.12
C MET A 98 16.04 7.69 -2.50
N ILE A 99 16.27 6.53 -3.11
CA ILE A 99 15.81 5.25 -2.57
C ILE A 99 16.45 5.01 -1.19
N VAL A 100 17.76 5.26 -1.08
CA VAL A 100 18.49 5.12 0.20
C VAL A 100 17.94 6.08 1.26
N VAL A 101 17.68 7.35 0.90
CA VAL A 101 17.08 8.33 1.82
C VAL A 101 15.65 7.90 2.22
N GLY A 102 14.85 7.44 1.27
CA GLY A 102 13.50 6.92 1.55
C GLY A 102 13.52 5.71 2.47
N ALA A 103 14.44 4.77 2.27
CA ALA A 103 14.64 3.61 3.14
C ALA A 103 15.08 4.00 4.55
N LEU A 104 15.98 4.99 4.67
CA LEU A 104 16.38 5.53 5.98
C LEU A 104 15.19 6.10 6.75
N VAL A 105 14.35 6.89 6.09
CA VAL A 105 13.14 7.47 6.70
C VAL A 105 12.12 6.39 7.03
N ALA A 106 11.88 5.45 6.12
CA ALA A 106 10.94 4.36 6.34
C ALA A 106 11.33 3.50 7.55
N ILE A 107 12.57 3.04 7.61
CA ILE A 107 13.04 2.17 8.69
C ILE A 107 13.39 2.99 9.95
N GLY A 108 14.17 4.07 9.81
CA GLY A 108 14.64 4.86 10.96
C GLY A 108 13.49 5.58 11.66
N ILE A 109 12.72 6.37 10.93
CA ILE A 109 11.63 7.18 11.51
C ILE A 109 10.33 6.38 11.58
N GLY A 110 9.94 5.69 10.48
CA GLY A 110 8.66 5.01 10.41
C GLY A 110 8.54 3.75 11.29
N LYS A 111 9.67 3.09 11.61
CA LYS A 111 9.68 1.82 12.35
C LYS A 111 10.52 1.86 13.63
N MET A 112 11.82 2.15 13.52
CA MET A 112 12.76 1.98 14.64
C MET A 112 12.64 3.08 15.71
N ALA A 113 12.26 4.30 15.36
CA ALA A 113 12.05 5.38 16.32
C ALA A 113 10.95 5.06 17.36
N PHE A 114 9.98 4.23 16.98
CA PHE A 114 8.89 3.79 17.85
C PHE A 114 9.17 2.48 18.61
N GLY A 115 10.33 1.86 18.38
CA GLY A 115 10.73 0.63 19.10
C GLY A 115 10.76 -0.64 18.23
N GLY A 116 10.52 -0.55 16.93
CA GLY A 116 10.59 -1.65 15.98
C GLY A 116 9.22 -2.23 15.61
N LEU A 117 9.23 -3.47 15.09
CA LEU A 117 8.02 -4.16 14.64
C LEU A 117 6.97 -4.25 15.77
N GLY A 118 5.73 -3.92 15.47
CA GLY A 118 4.62 -3.98 16.41
C GLY A 118 4.30 -2.67 17.13
N ASN A 119 5.21 -1.69 17.13
CA ASN A 119 5.03 -0.40 17.81
C ASN A 119 4.89 0.80 16.85
N ASN A 120 5.01 0.60 15.57
CA ASN A 120 4.91 1.66 14.56
C ASN A 120 3.47 2.15 14.41
N PRO A 121 3.19 3.47 14.59
CA PRO A 121 1.83 4.02 14.43
C PRO A 121 1.40 4.15 12.97
N PHE A 122 2.36 4.19 12.05
CA PHE A 122 2.16 4.36 10.62
C PHE A 122 2.83 3.24 9.83
N ASN A 123 2.32 2.95 8.63
CA ASN A 123 2.98 2.03 7.71
C ASN A 123 4.33 2.60 7.28
N PRO A 124 5.47 1.92 7.58
CA PRO A 124 6.81 2.46 7.35
C PRO A 124 7.11 2.76 5.88
N ALA A 125 6.67 1.89 4.96
CA ALA A 125 6.90 2.09 3.53
C ALA A 125 6.21 3.36 3.03
N LEU A 126 4.98 3.64 3.51
CA LEU A 126 4.25 4.85 3.17
C LEU A 126 4.85 6.11 3.77
N VAL A 127 5.41 6.04 4.99
CA VAL A 127 6.16 7.15 5.59
C VAL A 127 7.34 7.53 4.70
N GLY A 128 8.13 6.56 4.26
CA GLY A 128 9.25 6.78 3.34
C GLY A 128 8.80 7.35 1.99
N ARG A 129 7.72 6.80 1.41
CA ARG A 129 7.16 7.29 0.14
C ARG A 129 6.69 8.74 0.22
N VAL A 130 5.87 9.06 1.23
CA VAL A 130 5.31 10.42 1.38
C VAL A 130 6.42 11.43 1.66
N PHE A 131 7.42 11.06 2.46
CA PHE A 131 8.60 11.89 2.66
C PHE A 131 9.31 12.20 1.33
N LEU A 132 9.56 11.19 0.49
CA LEU A 132 10.19 11.38 -0.82
C LEU A 132 9.32 12.24 -1.76
N LEU A 133 8.00 12.03 -1.75
CA LEU A 133 7.08 12.81 -2.59
C LEU A 133 7.07 14.31 -2.23
N ILE A 134 7.12 14.63 -0.94
CA ILE A 134 7.14 16.01 -0.47
C ILE A 134 8.53 16.65 -0.69
N SER A 135 9.61 15.90 -0.45
CA SER A 135 10.98 16.41 -0.55
C SER A 135 11.49 16.50 -2.00
N PHE A 136 11.06 15.59 -2.88
CA PHE A 136 11.54 15.47 -4.26
C PHE A 136 10.40 15.30 -5.27
N PRO A 137 9.41 16.20 -5.32
CA PRO A 137 8.19 16.02 -6.11
C PRO A 137 8.48 15.78 -7.59
N ALA A 138 9.39 16.53 -8.20
CA ALA A 138 9.68 16.43 -9.64
C ALA A 138 10.18 15.05 -10.08
N LYS A 139 10.97 14.36 -9.24
CA LYS A 139 11.46 13.01 -9.54
C LYS A 139 10.47 11.93 -9.17
N MET A 140 9.65 12.17 -8.16
CA MET A 140 8.60 11.23 -7.72
C MET A 140 7.37 11.24 -8.62
N THR A 141 7.19 12.24 -9.46
CA THR A 141 6.09 12.35 -10.43
C THR A 141 6.53 12.12 -11.88
N SER A 142 7.76 11.67 -12.10
CA SER A 142 8.23 11.26 -13.43
C SER A 142 7.89 9.78 -13.64
N TRP A 143 6.91 9.50 -14.50
CA TRP A 143 6.39 8.15 -14.70
C TRP A 143 6.93 7.55 -16.01
N PRO A 144 7.76 6.50 -15.94
CA PRO A 144 8.27 5.82 -17.11
C PRO A 144 7.14 5.14 -17.91
N VAL A 145 7.22 5.25 -19.22
CA VAL A 145 6.35 4.52 -20.13
C VAL A 145 6.85 3.07 -20.23
N PRO A 146 5.94 2.07 -20.30
CA PRO A 146 6.31 0.69 -20.50
C PRO A 146 7.13 0.50 -21.78
N ALA A 147 8.37 0.05 -21.66
CA ALA A 147 9.27 -0.20 -22.79
C ALA A 147 9.75 -1.66 -22.86
N GLY A 148 9.17 -2.55 -22.02
CA GLY A 148 9.51 -3.96 -21.96
C GLY A 148 10.87 -4.25 -21.31
N ILE A 149 11.37 -5.48 -21.52
CA ILE A 149 12.61 -5.97 -20.88
C ILE A 149 13.84 -5.14 -21.29
N ALA A 150 13.84 -4.57 -22.48
CA ALA A 150 14.94 -3.76 -23.02
C ALA A 150 14.94 -2.30 -22.47
N ALA A 151 14.01 -1.95 -21.58
CA ALA A 151 13.94 -0.60 -21.01
C ALA A 151 15.24 -0.23 -20.30
N SER A 152 15.82 0.92 -20.69
CA SER A 152 16.98 1.49 -20.03
C SER A 152 16.57 2.12 -18.70
N TYR A 153 17.43 2.00 -17.67
CA TYR A 153 17.21 2.67 -16.39
C TYR A 153 17.39 4.19 -16.48
N ILE A 154 18.29 4.67 -17.33
CA ILE A 154 18.71 6.07 -17.41
C ILE A 154 17.81 6.85 -18.39
N ASP A 155 17.53 6.28 -19.57
CA ASP A 155 16.86 6.94 -20.69
C ASP A 155 15.37 6.54 -20.78
N ALA A 156 14.70 6.44 -19.65
CA ALA A 156 13.27 6.11 -19.63
C ALA A 156 12.43 7.32 -20.08
N GLU A 157 11.67 7.15 -21.16
CA GLU A 157 10.67 8.13 -21.59
C GLU A 157 9.57 8.24 -20.52
N THR A 158 9.17 9.48 -20.21
CA THR A 158 8.12 9.75 -19.22
C THR A 158 6.83 10.13 -19.93
N GLY A 159 5.71 9.60 -19.45
CA GLY A 159 4.38 9.87 -19.97
C GLY A 159 3.37 10.26 -18.91
N ALA A 160 2.18 10.69 -19.34
CA ALA A 160 1.08 10.93 -18.43
C ALA A 160 0.54 9.60 -17.89
N THR A 161 0.34 9.51 -16.58
CA THR A 161 -0.33 8.34 -16.00
C THR A 161 -1.83 8.38 -16.27
N PRO A 162 -2.51 7.23 -16.30
CA PRO A 162 -3.97 7.18 -16.39
C PRO A 162 -4.65 8.05 -15.33
N LEU A 163 -4.10 8.10 -14.13
CA LEU A 163 -4.64 8.89 -13.03
C LEU A 163 -4.48 10.40 -13.26
N ASN A 164 -3.39 10.83 -13.88
CA ASN A 164 -3.20 12.24 -14.27
C ASN A 164 -4.22 12.64 -15.37
N LEU A 165 -4.44 11.78 -16.37
CA LEU A 165 -5.43 12.01 -17.41
C LEU A 165 -6.85 12.13 -16.81
N ILE A 166 -7.21 11.26 -15.87
CA ILE A 166 -8.47 11.32 -15.13
C ILE A 166 -8.63 12.66 -14.40
N GLY A 167 -7.57 13.14 -13.74
CA GLY A 167 -7.57 14.45 -13.08
C GLY A 167 -7.75 15.61 -14.06
N GLN A 168 -7.15 15.56 -15.26
CA GLN A 168 -7.32 16.56 -16.31
C GLN A 168 -8.75 16.57 -16.85
N ILE A 169 -9.38 15.40 -17.06
CA ILE A 169 -10.77 15.30 -17.50
C ILE A 169 -11.70 15.93 -16.46
N ALA A 170 -11.52 15.62 -15.19
CA ALA A 170 -12.28 16.21 -14.09
C ALA A 170 -12.07 17.73 -13.97
N GLY A 171 -10.90 18.24 -14.38
CA GLY A 171 -10.60 19.67 -14.51
C GLY A 171 -11.18 20.34 -15.75
N GLY A 172 -11.95 19.63 -16.60
CA GLY A 172 -12.63 20.17 -17.79
C GLY A 172 -11.90 19.94 -19.11
N ASN A 173 -10.72 19.32 -19.13
CA ASN A 173 -10.01 18.98 -20.38
C ASN A 173 -10.53 17.65 -20.94
N THR A 174 -11.62 17.70 -21.70
CA THR A 174 -12.25 16.50 -22.30
C THR A 174 -11.38 15.83 -23.37
N ALA A 175 -10.44 16.52 -24.00
CA ALA A 175 -9.53 15.95 -24.99
C ALA A 175 -8.57 14.89 -24.37
N ALA A 176 -8.36 14.92 -23.06
CA ALA A 176 -7.57 13.90 -22.35
C ALA A 176 -8.30 12.53 -22.32
N ALA A 177 -9.60 12.47 -22.58
CA ALA A 177 -10.35 11.22 -22.62
C ALA A 177 -9.90 10.30 -23.77
N ASP A 178 -9.51 10.86 -24.91
CA ASP A 178 -9.04 10.11 -26.07
C ASP A 178 -7.66 9.46 -25.83
N GLN A 179 -6.92 9.97 -24.85
CA GLN A 179 -5.60 9.45 -24.47
C GLN A 179 -5.67 8.37 -23.38
N LEU A 180 -6.85 8.12 -22.78
CA LEU A 180 -7.00 7.10 -21.77
C LEU A 180 -6.73 5.70 -22.36
N PRO A 181 -5.87 4.90 -21.73
CA PRO A 181 -5.65 3.52 -22.16
C PRO A 181 -6.93 2.70 -22.01
N SER A 182 -7.07 1.66 -22.81
CA SER A 182 -8.20 0.74 -22.67
C SER A 182 -8.23 0.08 -21.29
N LEU A 183 -9.41 -0.24 -20.77
CA LEU A 183 -9.56 -0.95 -19.49
C LEU A 183 -8.79 -2.28 -19.46
N GLY A 184 -8.68 -2.97 -20.61
CA GLY A 184 -7.89 -4.18 -20.72
C GLY A 184 -6.39 -3.95 -20.46
N ASN A 185 -5.83 -2.88 -21.02
CA ASN A 185 -4.42 -2.51 -20.80
C ASN A 185 -4.16 -2.12 -19.34
N LEU A 186 -5.10 -1.40 -18.70
CA LEU A 186 -5.03 -1.07 -17.28
C LEU A 186 -5.09 -2.32 -16.40
N PHE A 187 -5.95 -3.28 -16.73
CA PHE A 187 -6.12 -4.49 -15.96
C PHE A 187 -4.91 -5.43 -16.06
N ILE A 188 -4.32 -5.55 -17.26
CA ILE A 188 -3.14 -6.36 -17.52
C ILE A 188 -1.87 -5.64 -17.03
N GLY A 189 -1.85 -4.28 -17.12
CA GLY A 189 -0.76 -3.46 -16.60
C GLY A 189 0.23 -2.92 -17.63
N ASN A 190 -0.20 -2.72 -18.87
CA ASN A 190 0.62 -2.08 -19.90
C ASN A 190 0.41 -0.54 -19.88
N THR A 191 0.71 0.07 -18.74
CA THR A 191 0.51 1.52 -18.52
C THR A 191 1.65 2.09 -17.69
N GLY A 192 1.96 3.39 -17.91
CA GLY A 192 2.97 4.09 -17.10
C GLY A 192 2.49 4.31 -15.67
N GLY A 193 3.41 4.16 -14.71
CA GLY A 193 3.11 4.33 -13.28
C GLY A 193 4.25 3.90 -12.37
N CYS A 194 3.94 3.68 -11.09
CA CYS A 194 4.88 3.08 -10.15
C CYS A 194 5.15 1.61 -10.48
N ILE A 195 6.29 1.10 -9.99
CA ILE A 195 6.67 -0.31 -10.17
C ILE A 195 5.58 -1.29 -9.73
N GLY A 196 4.87 -1.01 -8.64
CA GLY A 196 3.83 -1.88 -8.09
C GLY A 196 2.41 -1.63 -8.60
N GLU A 197 2.20 -0.61 -9.44
CA GLU A 197 0.88 -0.28 -9.99
C GLU A 197 0.57 -0.99 -11.31
N VAL A 198 1.50 -1.80 -11.79
CA VAL A 198 1.52 -2.29 -13.15
C VAL A 198 0.32 -3.13 -13.50
N SER A 199 -0.14 -4.03 -12.64
CA SER A 199 -1.24 -4.95 -13.00
C SER A 199 -2.23 -5.14 -11.87
N ALA A 200 -3.45 -4.67 -12.06
CA ALA A 200 -4.54 -4.92 -11.13
C ALA A 200 -4.82 -6.43 -10.98
N LEU A 201 -4.74 -7.19 -12.09
CA LEU A 201 -4.95 -8.64 -12.09
C LEU A 201 -3.96 -9.37 -11.17
N VAL A 202 -2.68 -9.02 -11.25
CA VAL A 202 -1.65 -9.70 -10.47
C VAL A 202 -1.73 -9.35 -8.98
N LEU A 203 -2.12 -8.12 -8.66
CA LEU A 203 -2.39 -7.73 -7.27
C LEU A 203 -3.62 -8.45 -6.72
N LEU A 204 -4.65 -8.70 -7.54
CA LEU A 204 -5.80 -9.53 -7.13
C LEU A 204 -5.41 -10.99 -6.91
N ILE A 205 -4.50 -11.55 -7.70
CA ILE A 205 -3.94 -12.88 -7.42
C ILE A 205 -3.24 -12.88 -6.06
N GLY A 206 -2.44 -11.84 -5.76
CA GLY A 206 -1.83 -11.65 -4.44
C GLY A 206 -2.86 -11.59 -3.31
N LEU A 207 -3.99 -10.89 -3.51
CA LEU A 207 -5.11 -10.86 -2.56
C LEU A 207 -5.65 -12.26 -2.29
N VAL A 208 -5.91 -13.05 -3.34
CA VAL A 208 -6.42 -14.42 -3.21
C VAL A 208 -5.44 -15.30 -2.43
N VAL A 209 -4.15 -15.21 -2.71
CA VAL A 209 -3.10 -15.93 -1.97
C VAL A 209 -3.14 -15.59 -0.48
N LEU A 210 -3.20 -14.30 -0.13
CA LEU A 210 -3.23 -13.86 1.27
C LEU A 210 -4.53 -14.28 2.00
N LEU A 211 -5.67 -14.25 1.32
CA LEU A 211 -6.95 -14.72 1.88
C LEU A 211 -6.95 -16.22 2.09
N CYS A 212 -6.46 -17.01 1.13
CA CYS A 212 -6.35 -18.47 1.25
C CYS A 212 -5.37 -18.88 2.37
N ALA A 213 -4.27 -18.16 2.51
CA ALA A 213 -3.32 -18.36 3.59
C ALA A 213 -3.82 -17.83 4.95
N LYS A 214 -5.00 -17.18 4.98
CA LYS A 214 -5.59 -16.55 6.19
C LYS A 214 -4.69 -15.51 6.84
N VAL A 215 -3.80 -14.89 6.07
CA VAL A 215 -2.91 -13.81 6.53
C VAL A 215 -3.69 -12.52 6.70
N ILE A 216 -4.62 -12.23 5.81
CA ILE A 216 -5.47 -11.03 5.89
C ILE A 216 -6.95 -11.42 5.86
N THR A 217 -7.80 -10.48 6.30
CA THR A 217 -9.25 -10.59 6.19
C THR A 217 -9.76 -9.73 5.02
N TRP A 218 -10.88 -10.11 4.43
CA TRP A 218 -11.48 -9.40 3.30
C TRP A 218 -12.06 -8.02 3.64
N HIS A 219 -12.27 -7.71 4.93
CA HIS A 219 -12.98 -6.51 5.38
C HIS A 219 -12.36 -5.19 4.88
N ILE A 220 -11.04 -5.02 5.03
CA ILE A 220 -10.34 -3.80 4.63
C ILE A 220 -10.29 -3.65 3.10
N PRO A 221 -9.78 -4.61 2.32
CA PRO A 221 -9.72 -4.46 0.86
C PRO A 221 -11.10 -4.22 0.23
N VAL A 222 -12.11 -5.00 0.62
CA VAL A 222 -13.46 -4.86 0.06
C VAL A 222 -14.10 -3.53 0.44
N SER A 223 -13.96 -3.07 1.68
CA SER A 223 -14.52 -1.78 2.09
C SER A 223 -13.87 -0.59 1.38
N ILE A 224 -12.55 -0.62 1.14
CA ILE A 224 -11.87 0.43 0.37
C ILE A 224 -12.37 0.43 -1.08
N LEU A 225 -12.30 -0.72 -1.76
CA LEU A 225 -12.66 -0.83 -3.18
C LEU A 225 -14.14 -0.52 -3.41
N SER A 226 -15.04 -0.99 -2.54
CA SER A 226 -16.48 -0.69 -2.64
C SER A 226 -16.76 0.80 -2.42
N THR A 227 -16.12 1.45 -1.45
CA THR A 227 -16.31 2.88 -1.19
C THR A 227 -15.83 3.72 -2.37
N VAL A 228 -14.66 3.41 -2.93
CA VAL A 228 -14.17 4.09 -4.14
C VAL A 228 -15.12 3.87 -5.30
N ALA A 229 -15.56 2.62 -5.55
CA ALA A 229 -16.49 2.30 -6.64
C ALA A 229 -17.82 3.04 -6.51
N VAL A 230 -18.40 3.10 -5.31
CA VAL A 230 -19.68 3.77 -5.05
C VAL A 230 -19.53 5.29 -5.26
N LEU A 231 -18.51 5.92 -4.65
CA LEU A 231 -18.34 7.37 -4.75
C LEU A 231 -18.02 7.82 -6.18
N THR A 232 -17.07 7.15 -6.85
CA THR A 232 -16.75 7.48 -8.25
C THR A 232 -17.90 7.13 -9.19
N GLY A 233 -18.68 6.08 -8.89
CA GLY A 233 -19.89 5.73 -9.60
C GLY A 233 -21.00 6.78 -9.50
N LEU A 234 -21.22 7.31 -8.31
CA LEU A 234 -22.16 8.41 -8.10
C LEU A 234 -21.75 9.67 -8.87
N MET A 235 -20.46 10.02 -8.83
CA MET A 235 -19.93 11.16 -9.60
C MET A 235 -20.11 10.96 -11.11
N TRP A 236 -19.81 9.76 -11.61
CA TRP A 236 -20.01 9.41 -13.01
C TRP A 236 -21.48 9.46 -13.44
N LEU A 237 -22.42 9.02 -12.60
CA LEU A 237 -23.87 9.11 -12.87
C LEU A 237 -24.37 10.55 -12.92
N ILE A 238 -23.77 11.45 -12.11
CA ILE A 238 -24.14 12.89 -12.11
C ILE A 238 -23.67 13.57 -13.40
N ASN A 239 -22.43 13.34 -13.83
CA ASN A 239 -21.86 13.94 -15.01
C ASN A 239 -20.87 13.00 -15.73
N PRO A 240 -21.33 12.17 -16.68
CA PRO A 240 -20.48 11.22 -17.41
C PRO A 240 -19.40 11.85 -18.28
N VAL A 241 -19.50 13.15 -18.59
CA VAL A 241 -18.53 13.86 -19.43
C VAL A 241 -17.30 14.27 -18.63
N LEU A 242 -17.49 14.68 -17.38
CA LEU A 242 -16.41 15.13 -16.50
C LEU A 242 -15.82 13.99 -15.64
N TYR A 243 -16.61 12.99 -15.31
CA TYR A 243 -16.19 11.89 -14.44
C TYR A 243 -16.11 10.59 -15.20
N VAL A 244 -14.97 9.92 -15.06
CA VAL A 244 -14.68 8.68 -15.77
C VAL A 244 -15.33 7.49 -15.06
N ASN A 245 -15.60 6.39 -15.79
CA ASN A 245 -16.16 5.15 -15.25
C ASN A 245 -15.37 4.67 -14.02
N PRO A 246 -16.04 4.22 -12.94
CA PRO A 246 -15.42 3.74 -11.70
C PRO A 246 -14.31 2.68 -11.89
N LEU A 247 -14.40 1.84 -12.92
CA LEU A 247 -13.41 0.82 -13.21
C LEU A 247 -12.02 1.41 -13.49
N TYR A 248 -11.95 2.57 -14.11
CA TYR A 248 -10.67 3.27 -14.31
C TYR A 248 -10.05 3.67 -12.98
N HIS A 249 -10.85 4.15 -12.03
CA HIS A 249 -10.36 4.51 -10.69
C HIS A 249 -9.89 3.31 -9.88
N LEU A 250 -10.54 2.15 -10.04
CA LEU A 250 -10.17 0.92 -9.36
C LEU A 250 -8.86 0.34 -9.90
N CYS A 251 -8.66 0.39 -11.23
CA CYS A 251 -7.50 -0.21 -11.89
C CYS A 251 -6.31 0.75 -12.02
N SER A 252 -6.45 2.06 -11.71
CA SER A 252 -5.37 3.04 -11.85
C SER A 252 -4.83 3.50 -10.51
N GLY A 253 -3.54 3.83 -10.53
CA GLY A 253 -2.80 4.28 -9.36
C GLY A 253 -2.59 3.19 -8.32
N GLY A 254 -1.97 3.55 -7.20
CA GLY A 254 -1.66 2.64 -6.10
C GLY A 254 -2.85 2.14 -5.29
N LEU A 255 -4.10 2.23 -5.79
CA LEU A 255 -5.28 1.83 -5.03
C LEU A 255 -5.26 0.35 -4.70
N MET A 256 -5.05 -0.52 -5.68
CA MET A 256 -5.02 -1.98 -5.47
C MET A 256 -3.87 -2.39 -4.55
N LEU A 257 -2.66 -1.87 -4.79
CA LEU A 257 -1.49 -2.13 -3.94
C LEU A 257 -1.75 -1.66 -2.50
N GLY A 258 -2.25 -0.44 -2.35
CA GLY A 258 -2.54 0.15 -1.04
C GLY A 258 -3.64 -0.59 -0.29
N ALA A 259 -4.73 -0.97 -0.94
CA ALA A 259 -5.86 -1.66 -0.31
C ALA A 259 -5.51 -3.08 0.12
N ILE A 260 -4.68 -3.79 -0.66
CA ILE A 260 -4.38 -5.21 -0.44
C ILE A 260 -3.19 -5.41 0.51
N PHE A 261 -2.10 -4.65 0.34
CA PHE A 261 -0.83 -4.92 1.02
C PHE A 261 -0.44 -3.85 2.06
N MET A 262 -0.93 -2.61 1.94
CA MET A 262 -0.50 -1.54 2.84
C MET A 262 -1.52 -1.19 3.91
N ALA A 263 -2.81 -1.15 3.57
CA ALA A 263 -3.86 -0.88 4.54
C ALA A 263 -4.15 -2.08 5.45
N THR A 264 -3.73 -3.27 5.05
CA THR A 264 -3.91 -4.53 5.80
C THR A 264 -2.74 -4.85 6.73
N ASP A 265 -1.82 -3.91 6.96
CA ASP A 265 -0.74 -4.08 7.92
C ASP A 265 -1.31 -4.32 9.33
N TYR A 266 -0.86 -5.38 9.99
CA TYR A 266 -1.37 -5.81 11.31
C TYR A 266 -1.24 -4.76 12.39
N VAL A 267 -0.15 -3.98 12.36
CA VAL A 267 0.18 -3.03 13.42
C VAL A 267 -0.65 -1.75 13.31
N THR A 268 -0.89 -1.30 12.08
CA THR A 268 -1.47 0.01 11.79
C THR A 268 -2.96 -0.04 11.45
N SER A 269 -3.56 -1.24 11.38
CA SER A 269 -4.98 -1.43 11.09
C SER A 269 -5.82 -1.71 12.37
N PRO A 270 -7.15 -1.47 12.35
CA PRO A 270 -8.02 -1.77 13.47
C PRO A 270 -8.13 -3.27 13.78
N MET A 271 -8.32 -3.60 15.06
CA MET A 271 -8.39 -4.99 15.54
C MET A 271 -9.75 -5.68 15.27
N THR A 272 -10.85 -4.91 15.20
CA THR A 272 -12.20 -5.48 15.09
C THR A 272 -12.73 -5.45 13.65
N PRO A 273 -13.52 -6.44 13.21
CA PRO A 273 -14.10 -6.43 11.87
C PRO A 273 -14.92 -5.17 11.57
N LYS A 274 -15.67 -4.67 12.55
CA LYS A 274 -16.41 -3.40 12.42
C LYS A 274 -15.46 -2.20 12.23
N GLY A 275 -14.38 -2.15 13.02
CA GLY A 275 -13.36 -1.12 12.90
C GLY A 275 -12.66 -1.18 11.54
N MET A 276 -12.36 -2.37 11.04
CA MET A 276 -11.75 -2.57 9.71
C MET A 276 -12.64 -2.01 8.59
N VAL A 277 -13.95 -2.20 8.67
CA VAL A 277 -14.89 -1.65 7.67
C VAL A 277 -14.90 -0.13 7.72
N TRP A 278 -15.02 0.50 8.91
CA TRP A 278 -14.98 1.95 9.05
C TRP A 278 -13.65 2.55 8.58
N TYR A 279 -12.55 1.89 8.91
CA TYR A 279 -11.22 2.26 8.45
C TYR A 279 -11.12 2.23 6.92
N GLY A 280 -11.60 1.17 6.29
CA GLY A 280 -11.61 1.05 4.84
C GLY A 280 -12.51 2.07 4.15
N ILE A 281 -13.70 2.36 4.71
CA ILE A 281 -14.58 3.43 4.21
C ILE A 281 -13.87 4.78 4.29
N GLY A 282 -13.20 5.09 5.40
CA GLY A 282 -12.44 6.32 5.57
C GLY A 282 -11.31 6.47 4.56
N ILE A 283 -10.53 5.39 4.31
CA ILE A 283 -9.48 5.39 3.30
C ILE A 283 -10.06 5.63 1.90
N GLY A 284 -11.12 4.88 1.53
CA GLY A 284 -11.77 5.02 0.22
C GLY A 284 -12.30 6.43 -0.01
N PHE A 285 -12.96 7.01 0.98
CA PHE A 285 -13.49 8.38 0.93
C PHE A 285 -12.38 9.42 0.76
N LEU A 286 -11.34 9.38 1.60
CA LEU A 286 -10.21 10.30 1.50
C LEU A 286 -9.47 10.15 0.17
N THR A 287 -9.32 8.92 -0.32
CA THR A 287 -8.67 8.67 -1.62
C THR A 287 -9.42 9.34 -2.76
N VAL A 288 -10.75 9.24 -2.80
CA VAL A 288 -11.57 9.89 -3.84
C VAL A 288 -11.47 11.42 -3.75
N ILE A 289 -11.58 11.98 -2.54
CA ILE A 289 -11.43 13.43 -2.34
C ILE A 289 -10.06 13.92 -2.81
N ILE A 290 -8.98 13.26 -2.43
CA ILE A 290 -7.64 13.68 -2.81
C ILE A 290 -7.42 13.53 -4.31
N ARG A 291 -7.97 12.50 -4.96
CA ARG A 291 -7.86 12.30 -6.42
C ARG A 291 -8.53 13.40 -7.23
N TYR A 292 -9.67 13.91 -6.78
CA TYR A 292 -10.41 14.94 -7.52
C TYR A 292 -10.05 16.37 -7.12
N PHE A 293 -9.75 16.60 -5.86
CA PHE A 293 -9.53 17.94 -5.31
C PHE A 293 -8.10 18.21 -4.83
N GLY A 294 -7.27 17.18 -4.75
CA GLY A 294 -5.89 17.31 -4.28
C GLY A 294 -4.90 17.66 -5.40
N SER A 295 -3.79 18.26 -5.01
CA SER A 295 -2.67 18.55 -5.93
C SER A 295 -1.93 17.30 -6.41
N TYR A 296 -2.00 16.21 -5.64
CA TYR A 296 -1.38 14.93 -5.96
C TYR A 296 -2.46 13.88 -6.24
N PRO A 297 -2.57 13.39 -7.49
CA PRO A 297 -3.64 12.47 -7.88
C PRO A 297 -3.57 11.10 -7.17
N GLU A 298 -2.41 10.73 -6.63
CA GLU A 298 -2.20 9.49 -5.89
C GLU A 298 -2.59 9.60 -4.41
N GLY A 299 -3.85 9.83 -4.12
CA GLY A 299 -4.36 10.06 -2.78
C GLY A 299 -4.21 8.89 -1.78
N MET A 300 -3.99 7.65 -2.27
CA MET A 300 -4.05 6.43 -1.45
C MET A 300 -3.04 6.43 -0.30
N SER A 301 -1.81 6.87 -0.54
CA SER A 301 -0.75 6.90 0.47
C SER A 301 -1.07 7.84 1.62
N PHE A 302 -1.56 9.04 1.30
CA PHE A 302 -1.98 10.02 2.30
C PHE A 302 -3.22 9.53 3.06
N ALA A 303 -4.20 8.96 2.35
CA ALA A 303 -5.41 8.43 2.96
C ALA A 303 -5.11 7.36 4.01
N ILE A 304 -4.21 6.40 3.70
CA ILE A 304 -3.81 5.37 4.65
C ILE A 304 -3.10 5.99 5.87
N LEU A 305 -2.14 6.91 5.67
CA LEU A 305 -1.43 7.53 6.79
C LEU A 305 -2.35 8.33 7.70
N ILE A 306 -3.28 9.11 7.13
CA ILE A 306 -4.28 9.85 7.92
C ILE A 306 -5.15 8.87 8.71
N MET A 307 -5.63 7.82 8.07
CA MET A 307 -6.47 6.84 8.75
C MET A 307 -5.71 6.00 9.79
N ASN A 308 -4.41 5.74 9.59
CA ASN A 308 -3.57 5.10 10.61
C ASN A 308 -3.53 5.96 11.90
N ALA A 309 -3.45 7.29 11.78
CA ALA A 309 -3.53 8.18 12.93
C ALA A 309 -4.90 8.12 13.66
N VAL A 310 -5.97 7.78 12.94
CA VAL A 310 -7.33 7.67 13.48
C VAL A 310 -7.61 6.29 14.08
N VAL A 311 -6.82 5.25 13.78
CA VAL A 311 -7.04 3.87 14.27
C VAL A 311 -7.23 3.77 15.77
N PRO A 312 -6.49 4.48 16.66
CA PRO A 312 -6.74 4.42 18.09
C PRO A 312 -8.15 4.87 18.48
N LEU A 313 -8.71 5.87 17.78
CA LEU A 313 -10.10 6.33 18.00
C LEU A 313 -11.10 5.28 17.53
N ILE A 314 -10.87 4.69 16.34
CA ILE A 314 -11.71 3.61 15.80
C ILE A 314 -11.74 2.43 16.77
N ASN A 315 -10.60 2.01 17.29
CA ASN A 315 -10.50 0.92 18.26
C ASN A 315 -11.25 1.24 19.58
N ASN A 316 -11.30 2.50 19.98
CA ASN A 316 -12.08 2.92 21.14
C ASN A 316 -13.59 2.86 20.89
N TRP A 317 -14.05 3.22 19.69
CA TRP A 317 -15.47 3.19 19.33
C TRP A 317 -15.96 1.77 19.02
N CYS A 318 -15.11 0.95 18.43
CA CYS A 318 -15.43 -0.41 17.99
C CYS A 318 -14.85 -1.47 18.95
N LYS A 319 -14.89 -1.22 20.28
CA LYS A 319 -14.40 -2.19 21.26
C LYS A 319 -15.09 -3.54 21.13
N PRO A 320 -14.37 -4.67 21.22
CA PRO A 320 -14.98 -5.99 21.30
C PRO A 320 -15.75 -6.12 22.63
N LYS A 321 -16.82 -6.90 22.62
CA LYS A 321 -17.56 -7.23 23.85
C LYS A 321 -16.61 -7.95 24.82
N ARG A 322 -16.67 -7.57 26.10
CA ARG A 322 -15.88 -8.24 27.13
C ARG A 322 -16.41 -9.66 27.36
N PHE A 323 -15.50 -10.58 27.69
CA PHE A 323 -15.91 -11.93 28.08
C PHE A 323 -16.83 -11.86 29.29
N GLY A 324 -18.01 -12.52 29.20
CA GLY A 324 -19.01 -12.52 30.29
C GLY A 324 -20.03 -11.37 30.27
N GLU A 325 -19.93 -10.41 29.34
CA GLU A 325 -21.03 -9.44 29.14
C GLU A 325 -22.20 -10.14 28.44
N ALA A 326 -23.38 -10.11 29.10
CA ALA A 326 -24.63 -10.59 28.49
C ALA A 326 -24.91 -9.81 27.20
N ALA A 327 -25.33 -10.51 26.15
CA ALA A 327 -25.80 -9.86 24.94
C ALA A 327 -27.07 -9.05 25.32
N LYS A 328 -26.96 -7.71 25.24
CA LYS A 328 -28.12 -6.81 25.36
C LYS A 328 -28.97 -6.94 24.12
#